data_1bb9e7dad2f463311d586252b970dcb7
#
_entry.id   1bb9e7dad2f463311d586252b970dcb7
#
_cell.length_a   1.000
_cell.length_b   1.000
_cell.length_c   1.000
_cell.angle_alpha   90.00
_cell.angle_beta   90.00
_cell.angle_gamma   90.00
#
_symmetry.space_group_name_H-M   'P 1'
#
loop_
_entity.id
_entity.type
_entity.pdbx_description
1 polymer ?
#
loop_
_entity_poly.entity_id
_entity_poly.type
_entity_poly.pdbx_seq_one_letter_code
_entity_poly.pdbx_strand_id
1 'polypeptide(L)'
;MSAHDVRLFGDAIAASRLEDRFAKVKASSLLRLAIEDLYPGRIALVSSFGADSVVLLHMVAQVDPTTPVVFVDTGQHFDETLRYRDELVARLGLTNLVMAEPDRETVAEEDPEKFLFASDPDRCCDIRKVQPLARALGGYDAWITGRKSFQTATRSRVPLFEAEGDRVKVNPLVGWSATDLIDYIRAAGLPPHPLVAKGFPSIGCLPCTSRVAPGEDPRAGRWRGRTKSECGIHTEPLNVGQDI
;
A
#
# COMPACT_ATOMS: atom_id res chain seq x y z
N MET A 1 -4.54 -17.68 29.06
CA MET A 1 -3.50 -17.72 28.01
C MET A 1 -3.15 -16.26 27.72
N SER A 2 -1.94 -15.87 28.07
CA SER A 2 -1.42 -14.51 27.91
C SER A 2 -1.25 -14.19 26.43
N ALA A 3 -1.51 -12.94 26.01
CA ALA A 3 -1.30 -12.44 24.64
C ALA A 3 0.17 -12.60 24.14
N HIS A 4 1.07 -13.02 24.99
CA HIS A 4 2.50 -13.19 24.71
C HIS A 4 2.88 -14.55 24.08
N ASP A 5 1.95 -15.52 23.98
CA ASP A 5 2.28 -16.86 23.49
C ASP A 5 2.02 -17.12 22.01
N VAL A 6 1.58 -16.13 21.27
CA VAL A 6 1.39 -16.26 19.82
C VAL A 6 2.30 -15.25 19.14
N ARG A 7 3.59 -15.54 19.04
CA ARG A 7 4.42 -14.96 17.99
C ARG A 7 3.86 -15.47 16.66
N LEU A 8 2.97 -14.69 16.11
CA LEU A 8 2.33 -14.94 14.82
C LEU A 8 3.35 -14.63 13.71
N PHE A 9 4.31 -15.53 13.55
CA PHE A 9 5.17 -15.52 12.37
C PHE A 9 4.30 -15.73 11.14
N GLY A 10 4.67 -15.15 10.00
CA GLY A 10 3.91 -15.07 8.77
C GLY A 10 3.60 -16.38 8.05
N ASP A 11 3.38 -17.47 8.80
CA ASP A 11 2.94 -18.71 8.21
C ASP A 11 1.45 -18.65 7.84
N ALA A 12 1.05 -19.43 6.85
CA ALA A 12 -0.33 -19.47 6.35
C ALA A 12 -1.33 -19.93 7.44
N ILE A 13 -0.89 -20.71 8.42
CA ILE A 13 -1.71 -21.20 9.53
C ILE A 13 -2.02 -20.05 10.49
N ALA A 14 -1.01 -19.23 10.82
CA ALA A 14 -1.20 -18.07 11.68
C ALA A 14 -2.13 -17.04 11.02
N ALA A 15 -1.93 -16.72 9.74
CA ALA A 15 -2.80 -15.82 8.99
C ALA A 15 -4.25 -16.33 8.92
N SER A 16 -4.45 -17.62 8.68
CA SER A 16 -5.79 -18.24 8.65
C SER A 16 -6.50 -18.17 10.02
N ARG A 17 -5.77 -18.40 11.12
CA ARG A 17 -6.34 -18.28 12.48
C ARG A 17 -6.76 -16.85 12.81
N LEU A 18 -5.99 -15.86 12.37
CA LEU A 18 -6.34 -14.44 12.51
C LEU A 18 -7.57 -14.10 11.67
N GLU A 19 -7.64 -14.59 10.43
CA GLU A 19 -8.79 -14.42 9.54
C GLU A 19 -10.07 -14.95 10.21
N ASP A 20 -10.07 -16.21 10.68
CA ASP A 20 -11.23 -16.84 11.34
C ASP A 20 -11.67 -16.06 12.59
N ARG A 21 -10.71 -15.58 13.38
CA ARG A 21 -10.97 -14.87 14.64
C ARG A 21 -11.50 -13.47 14.44
N PHE A 22 -11.06 -12.78 13.38
CA PHE A 22 -11.30 -11.33 13.20
C PHE A 22 -12.11 -10.98 11.95
N ALA A 23 -12.64 -11.95 11.20
CA ALA A 23 -13.41 -11.76 9.95
C ALA A 23 -14.55 -10.73 10.05
N LYS A 24 -15.13 -10.53 11.24
CA LYS A 24 -16.26 -9.62 11.47
C LYS A 24 -15.88 -8.32 12.18
N VAL A 25 -14.59 -8.08 12.41
CA VAL A 25 -14.11 -6.89 13.12
C VAL A 25 -14.11 -5.69 12.18
N LYS A 26 -14.56 -4.55 12.66
CA LYS A 26 -14.53 -3.28 11.89
C LYS A 26 -13.08 -2.87 11.62
N ALA A 27 -12.84 -2.22 10.47
CA ALA A 27 -11.51 -1.78 10.05
C ALA A 27 -10.74 -0.99 11.11
N SER A 28 -11.40 -0.05 11.80
CA SER A 28 -10.77 0.75 12.86
C SER A 28 -10.36 -0.08 14.09
N SER A 29 -11.19 -1.05 14.47
CA SER A 29 -10.87 -1.96 15.59
C SER A 29 -9.79 -2.96 15.19
N LEU A 30 -9.79 -3.41 13.93
CA LEU A 30 -8.75 -4.28 13.39
C LEU A 30 -7.38 -3.58 13.37
N LEU A 31 -7.34 -2.31 12.96
CA LEU A 31 -6.11 -1.51 12.96
C LEU A 31 -5.57 -1.33 14.38
N ARG A 32 -6.43 -0.99 15.34
CA ARG A 32 -6.04 -0.89 16.74
C ARG A 32 -5.43 -2.20 17.25
N LEU A 33 -6.14 -3.30 17.04
CA LEU A 33 -5.66 -4.64 17.40
C LEU A 33 -4.30 -4.95 16.77
N ALA A 34 -4.13 -4.68 15.46
CA ALA A 34 -2.90 -4.99 14.74
C ALA A 34 -1.71 -4.15 15.24
N ILE A 35 -1.94 -2.85 15.50
CA ILE A 35 -0.89 -1.90 15.88
C ILE A 35 -0.53 -2.03 17.36
N GLU A 36 -1.54 -2.10 18.24
CA GLU A 36 -1.31 -2.05 19.70
C GLU A 36 -1.07 -3.44 20.31
N ASP A 37 -1.71 -4.51 19.79
CA ASP A 37 -1.73 -5.81 20.46
C ASP A 37 -0.96 -6.91 19.72
N LEU A 38 -1.16 -7.04 18.37
CA LEU A 38 -0.58 -8.15 17.62
C LEU A 38 0.88 -7.88 17.23
N TYR A 39 1.18 -6.67 16.78
CA TYR A 39 2.51 -6.30 16.26
C TYR A 39 3.02 -4.97 16.83
N PRO A 40 3.04 -4.76 18.14
CA PRO A 40 3.43 -3.48 18.75
C PRO A 40 4.86 -3.10 18.36
N GLY A 41 5.01 -1.96 17.68
CA GLY A 41 6.30 -1.47 17.17
C GLY A 41 6.91 -2.28 16.01
N ARG A 42 6.21 -3.31 15.52
CA ARG A 42 6.70 -4.21 14.46
C ARG A 42 5.77 -4.29 13.25
N ILE A 43 4.95 -3.27 13.04
CA ILE A 43 4.04 -3.13 11.90
C ILE A 43 4.24 -1.78 11.23
N ALA A 44 4.11 -1.72 9.91
CA ALA A 44 4.15 -0.48 9.13
C ALA A 44 2.94 -0.38 8.20
N LEU A 45 2.48 0.84 7.90
CA LEU A 45 1.54 1.09 6.83
C LEU A 45 2.30 1.35 5.53
N VAL A 46 2.01 0.61 4.46
CA VAL A 46 2.52 0.95 3.12
C VAL A 46 1.48 1.76 2.37
N SER A 47 1.85 2.98 1.97
CA SER A 47 0.96 3.91 1.28
C SER A 47 1.58 4.49 0.02
N SER A 48 0.79 4.55 -1.05
CA SER A 48 1.15 5.24 -2.29
C SER A 48 0.69 6.70 -2.32
N PHE A 49 0.01 7.17 -1.26
CA PHE A 49 -0.65 8.48 -1.22
C PHE A 49 -1.53 8.76 -2.45
N GLY A 50 -2.11 7.71 -3.04
CA GLY A 50 -3.07 7.80 -4.15
C GLY A 50 -4.47 8.21 -3.68
N ALA A 51 -5.45 8.17 -4.60
CA ALA A 51 -6.81 8.71 -4.39
C ALA A 51 -7.50 8.24 -3.11
N ASP A 52 -7.39 6.95 -2.78
CA ASP A 52 -8.08 6.33 -1.63
C ASP A 52 -7.19 6.21 -0.38
N SER A 53 -5.90 6.53 -0.50
CA SER A 53 -4.93 6.28 0.58
C SER A 53 -5.21 7.06 1.84
N VAL A 54 -5.86 8.22 1.72
CA VAL A 54 -6.17 9.12 2.85
C VAL A 54 -7.05 8.45 3.91
N VAL A 55 -7.92 7.51 3.52
CA VAL A 55 -8.79 6.79 4.44
C VAL A 55 -7.96 5.98 5.44
N LEU A 56 -7.05 5.17 4.91
CA LEU A 56 -6.23 4.29 5.74
C LEU A 56 -5.17 5.07 6.53
N LEU A 57 -4.58 6.10 5.93
CA LEU A 57 -3.67 7.02 6.61
C LEU A 57 -4.33 7.70 7.81
N HIS A 58 -5.57 8.21 7.62
CA HIS A 58 -6.33 8.82 8.70
C HIS A 58 -6.68 7.81 9.80
N MET A 59 -7.15 6.61 9.44
CA MET A 59 -7.48 5.57 10.43
C MET A 59 -6.26 5.16 11.27
N VAL A 60 -5.09 5.00 10.64
CA VAL A 60 -3.84 4.68 11.35
C VAL A 60 -3.44 5.82 12.26
N ALA A 61 -3.49 7.07 11.78
CA ALA A 61 -3.20 8.24 12.60
C ALA A 61 -4.12 8.38 13.82
N GLN A 62 -5.38 7.94 13.72
CA GLN A 62 -6.31 7.91 14.86
C GLN A 62 -5.98 6.82 15.90
N VAL A 63 -5.25 5.79 15.52
CA VAL A 63 -4.77 4.75 16.45
C VAL A 63 -3.43 5.18 17.05
N ASP A 64 -2.44 5.41 16.20
CA ASP A 64 -1.10 5.83 16.60
C ASP A 64 -0.42 6.59 15.45
N PRO A 65 -0.26 7.92 15.56
CA PRO A 65 0.38 8.74 14.53
C PRO A 65 1.89 8.49 14.40
N THR A 66 2.50 7.74 15.32
CA THR A 66 3.91 7.32 15.26
C THR A 66 4.12 6.03 14.49
N THR A 67 3.03 5.32 14.11
CA THR A 67 3.11 4.12 13.27
C THR A 67 3.89 4.44 11.98
N PRO A 68 4.93 3.65 11.65
CA PRO A 68 5.70 3.89 10.43
C PRO A 68 4.83 3.85 9.17
N VAL A 69 4.92 4.90 8.35
CA VAL A 69 4.28 4.98 7.04
C VAL A 69 5.35 4.88 5.96
N VAL A 70 5.41 3.76 5.28
CA VAL A 70 6.36 3.53 4.18
C VAL A 70 5.78 4.07 2.89
N PHE A 71 6.43 5.06 2.31
CA PHE A 71 6.15 5.58 0.97
C PHE A 71 7.20 5.07 -0.01
N VAL A 72 6.78 4.32 -1.03
CA VAL A 72 7.68 3.84 -2.08
C VAL A 72 7.89 4.97 -3.08
N ASP A 73 8.99 5.70 -2.93
CA ASP A 73 9.34 6.78 -3.85
C ASP A 73 10.09 6.22 -5.06
N THR A 74 9.38 6.09 -6.16
CA THR A 74 9.92 5.54 -7.41
C THR A 74 10.77 6.55 -8.20
N GLY A 75 10.82 7.82 -7.80
CA GLY A 75 11.38 8.92 -8.58
C GLY A 75 10.58 9.26 -9.84
N GLN A 76 9.36 8.73 -9.99
CA GLN A 76 8.49 8.91 -11.16
C GLN A 76 7.04 9.25 -10.76
N HIS A 77 6.86 9.89 -9.60
CA HIS A 77 5.53 10.33 -9.16
C HIS A 77 5.10 11.63 -9.86
N PHE A 78 3.79 11.89 -9.83
CA PHE A 78 3.27 13.23 -10.11
C PHE A 78 3.68 14.19 -8.99
N ASP A 79 3.99 15.43 -9.33
CA ASP A 79 4.26 16.48 -8.34
C ASP A 79 3.07 16.69 -7.38
N GLU A 80 1.84 16.52 -7.91
CA GLU A 80 0.64 16.58 -7.10
C GLU A 80 0.60 15.48 -6.04
N THR A 81 1.10 14.29 -6.33
CA THR A 81 1.17 13.19 -5.35
C THR A 81 2.18 13.51 -4.25
N LEU A 82 3.36 14.05 -4.60
CA LEU A 82 4.37 14.42 -3.63
C LEU A 82 3.88 15.54 -2.69
N ARG A 83 3.26 16.59 -3.25
CA ARG A 83 2.66 17.67 -2.45
C ARG A 83 1.52 17.17 -1.56
N TYR A 84 0.66 16.29 -2.09
CA TYR A 84 -0.44 15.71 -1.34
C TYR A 84 0.06 14.81 -0.19
N ARG A 85 1.15 14.05 -0.41
CA ARG A 85 1.83 13.30 0.67
C ARG A 85 2.24 14.23 1.80
N ASP A 86 2.94 15.33 1.49
CA ASP A 86 3.45 16.26 2.49
C ASP A 86 2.30 16.97 3.23
N GLU A 87 1.24 17.34 2.52
CA GLU A 87 0.01 17.89 3.12
C GLU A 87 -0.64 16.90 4.08
N LEU A 88 -0.81 15.63 3.68
CA LEU A 88 -1.42 14.61 4.53
C LEU A 88 -0.58 14.28 5.76
N VAL A 89 0.74 14.18 5.60
CA VAL A 89 1.67 13.94 6.72
C VAL A 89 1.49 15.05 7.78
N ALA A 90 1.51 16.30 7.37
CA ALA A 90 1.33 17.44 8.26
C ALA A 90 -0.08 17.48 8.88
N ARG A 91 -1.12 17.31 8.07
CA ARG A 91 -2.53 17.40 8.48
C ARG A 91 -2.94 16.30 9.45
N LEU A 92 -2.44 15.07 9.24
CA LEU A 92 -2.77 13.91 10.07
C LEU A 92 -1.80 13.75 11.26
N GLY A 93 -0.78 14.58 11.37
CA GLY A 93 0.22 14.51 12.43
C GLY A 93 1.08 13.25 12.38
N LEU A 94 1.29 12.66 11.18
CA LEU A 94 2.13 11.48 11.02
C LEU A 94 3.60 11.86 11.25
N THR A 95 4.24 11.21 12.22
CA THR A 95 5.60 11.59 12.65
C THR A 95 6.69 10.65 12.15
N ASN A 96 6.32 9.55 11.51
CA ASN A 96 7.27 8.52 11.08
C ASN A 96 7.05 8.12 9.61
N LEU A 97 7.39 9.03 8.70
CA LEU A 97 7.40 8.76 7.26
C LEU A 97 8.73 8.13 6.86
N VAL A 98 8.68 6.91 6.33
CA VAL A 98 9.83 6.16 5.82
C VAL A 98 9.82 6.20 4.30
N MET A 99 10.89 6.73 3.70
CA MET A 99 11.07 6.80 2.26
C MET A 99 11.75 5.52 1.75
N ALA A 100 11.05 4.71 0.95
CA ALA A 100 11.62 3.54 0.29
C ALA A 100 12.00 3.91 -1.15
N GLU A 101 13.28 4.28 -1.32
CA GLU A 101 13.84 4.72 -2.60
C GLU A 101 14.53 3.56 -3.32
N PRO A 102 14.53 3.54 -4.67
CA PRO A 102 15.31 2.58 -5.44
C PRO A 102 16.80 2.80 -5.22
N ASP A 103 17.56 1.72 -5.38
CA ASP A 103 19.01 1.81 -5.34
C ASP A 103 19.53 2.65 -6.52
N ARG A 104 20.41 3.60 -6.23
CA ARG A 104 20.88 4.57 -7.23
C ARG A 104 21.78 3.95 -8.28
N GLU A 105 22.60 2.99 -7.89
CA GLU A 105 23.53 2.30 -8.80
C GLU A 105 22.73 1.41 -9.75
N THR A 106 21.80 0.61 -9.22
CA THR A 106 20.89 -0.22 -10.02
C THR A 106 20.10 0.63 -11.03
N VAL A 107 19.58 1.79 -10.61
CA VAL A 107 18.85 2.67 -11.55
C VAL A 107 19.77 3.29 -12.61
N ALA A 108 20.99 3.64 -12.24
CA ALA A 108 21.94 4.20 -13.20
C ALA A 108 22.40 3.17 -14.24
N GLU A 109 22.49 1.91 -13.86
CA GLU A 109 22.87 0.80 -14.75
C GLU A 109 21.72 0.34 -15.65
N GLU A 110 20.52 0.12 -15.06
CA GLU A 110 19.41 -0.53 -15.76
C GLU A 110 18.40 0.44 -16.38
N ASP A 111 18.32 1.69 -15.90
CA ASP A 111 17.35 2.68 -16.37
C ASP A 111 17.97 4.10 -16.46
N PRO A 112 19.16 4.25 -17.11
CA PRO A 112 19.85 5.54 -17.20
C PRO A 112 19.01 6.61 -17.91
N GLU A 113 18.25 6.22 -18.91
CA GLU A 113 17.37 7.09 -19.70
C GLU A 113 15.99 7.28 -19.06
N LYS A 114 15.72 6.63 -17.91
CA LYS A 114 14.41 6.63 -17.24
C LYS A 114 13.25 6.17 -18.13
N PHE A 115 13.51 5.23 -19.05
CA PHE A 115 12.57 4.74 -20.05
C PHE A 115 12.21 3.26 -19.86
N LEU A 116 12.73 2.59 -18.83
CA LEU A 116 12.49 1.18 -18.54
C LEU A 116 10.98 0.90 -18.33
N PHE A 117 10.22 1.89 -17.84
CA PHE A 117 8.75 1.77 -17.73
C PHE A 117 8.08 1.44 -19.07
N ALA A 118 8.68 1.78 -20.21
CA ALA A 118 8.13 1.53 -21.54
C ALA A 118 8.64 0.21 -22.14
N SER A 119 9.93 -0.10 -22.01
CA SER A 119 10.57 -1.29 -22.56
C SER A 119 10.32 -2.55 -21.74
N ASP A 120 10.47 -2.46 -20.41
CA ASP A 120 10.22 -3.54 -19.46
C ASP A 120 9.54 -3.02 -18.17
N PRO A 121 8.21 -2.90 -18.17
CA PRO A 121 7.48 -2.37 -17.02
C PRO A 121 7.54 -3.28 -15.80
N ASP A 122 7.82 -4.57 -15.94
CA ASP A 122 7.95 -5.48 -14.80
C ASP A 122 9.28 -5.25 -14.10
N ARG A 123 10.38 -5.18 -14.85
CA ARG A 123 11.70 -4.84 -14.29
C ARG A 123 11.72 -3.43 -13.71
N CYS A 124 11.08 -2.45 -14.36
CA CYS A 124 10.94 -1.10 -13.81
C CYS A 124 10.23 -1.11 -12.46
N CYS A 125 9.14 -1.86 -12.32
CA CYS A 125 8.44 -2.00 -11.04
C CYS A 125 9.29 -2.75 -10.00
N ASP A 126 10.05 -3.74 -10.41
CA ASP A 126 10.91 -4.49 -9.52
C ASP A 126 11.98 -3.59 -8.89
N ILE A 127 12.84 -2.96 -9.69
CA ILE A 127 13.93 -2.12 -9.16
C ILE A 127 13.44 -0.84 -8.45
N ARG A 128 12.28 -0.29 -8.85
CA ARG A 128 11.76 0.97 -8.31
C ARG A 128 10.70 0.81 -7.22
N LYS A 129 10.18 -0.41 -6.99
CA LYS A 129 9.12 -0.62 -5.98
C LYS A 129 9.34 -1.86 -5.13
N VAL A 130 9.48 -3.05 -5.77
CA VAL A 130 9.52 -4.32 -5.05
C VAL A 130 10.75 -4.38 -4.16
N GLN A 131 11.93 -4.17 -4.73
CA GLN A 131 13.20 -4.20 -3.99
C GLN A 131 13.27 -3.11 -2.89
N PRO A 132 12.96 -1.82 -3.17
CA PRO A 132 12.94 -0.79 -2.12
C PRO A 132 11.97 -1.11 -0.98
N LEU A 133 10.77 -1.58 -1.31
CA LEU A 133 9.78 -1.96 -0.30
C LEU A 133 10.25 -3.15 0.54
N ALA A 134 10.82 -4.18 -0.09
CA ALA A 134 11.37 -5.34 0.62
C ALA A 134 12.43 -4.91 1.65
N ARG A 135 13.35 -4.01 1.26
CA ARG A 135 14.36 -3.45 2.17
C ARG A 135 13.71 -2.66 3.31
N ALA A 136 12.75 -1.78 3.00
CA ALA A 136 12.09 -0.95 3.99
C ALA A 136 11.28 -1.77 5.01
N LEU A 137 10.74 -2.92 4.59
CA LEU A 137 9.99 -3.83 5.46
C LEU A 137 10.86 -4.82 6.22
N GLY A 138 12.17 -4.83 6.06
CA GLY A 138 13.09 -5.79 6.67
C GLY A 138 13.08 -5.85 8.21
N GLY A 139 12.54 -4.82 8.87
CA GLY A 139 12.43 -4.76 10.34
C GLY A 139 11.04 -5.06 10.89
N TYR A 140 10.04 -5.36 10.06
CA TYR A 140 8.64 -5.51 10.47
C TYR A 140 8.14 -6.95 10.31
N ASP A 141 7.28 -7.39 11.25
CA ASP A 141 6.61 -8.69 11.20
C ASP A 141 5.29 -8.62 10.42
N ALA A 142 4.73 -7.42 10.28
CA ALA A 142 3.50 -7.20 9.53
C ALA A 142 3.51 -5.86 8.79
N TRP A 143 2.66 -5.74 7.78
CA TRP A 143 2.40 -4.47 7.12
C TRP A 143 0.95 -4.31 6.68
N ILE A 144 0.44 -3.09 6.80
CA ILE A 144 -0.94 -2.73 6.50
C ILE A 144 -1.00 -2.28 5.04
N THR A 145 -2.01 -2.78 4.30
CA THR A 145 -2.24 -2.44 2.90
C THR A 145 -3.62 -1.88 2.66
N GLY A 146 -3.75 -1.01 1.65
CA GLY A 146 -5.03 -0.41 1.27
C GLY A 146 -5.77 -1.17 0.16
N ARG A 147 -5.53 -2.50 0.00
CA ARG A 147 -6.24 -3.31 -1.00
C ARG A 147 -7.72 -3.45 -0.66
N LYS A 148 -8.57 -3.46 -1.70
CA LYS A 148 -10.02 -3.67 -1.60
C LYS A 148 -10.44 -4.68 -2.65
N SER A 149 -11.40 -5.54 -2.32
CA SER A 149 -11.83 -6.64 -3.18
C SER A 149 -12.44 -6.16 -4.50
N PHE A 150 -13.09 -5.00 -4.51
CA PHE A 150 -13.74 -4.47 -5.70
C PHE A 150 -12.78 -3.88 -6.75
N GLN A 151 -11.50 -3.65 -6.42
CA GLN A 151 -10.59 -2.91 -7.29
C GLN A 151 -10.13 -3.68 -8.53
N THR A 152 -10.01 -5.00 -8.44
CA THR A 152 -9.62 -5.89 -9.56
C THR A 152 -10.13 -7.30 -9.31
N ALA A 153 -10.29 -8.08 -10.37
CA ALA A 153 -10.65 -9.50 -10.24
C ALA A 153 -9.61 -10.29 -9.42
N THR A 154 -8.34 -9.96 -9.51
CA THR A 154 -7.26 -10.58 -8.73
C THR A 154 -7.37 -10.29 -7.24
N ARG A 155 -8.06 -9.19 -6.85
CA ARG A 155 -8.25 -8.79 -5.46
C ARG A 155 -9.56 -9.29 -4.85
N SER A 156 -10.46 -9.92 -5.63
CA SER A 156 -11.79 -10.35 -5.16
C SER A 156 -11.75 -11.34 -4.00
N ARG A 157 -10.64 -12.03 -3.78
CA ARG A 157 -10.43 -13.03 -2.73
C ARG A 157 -9.30 -12.70 -1.77
N VAL A 158 -8.87 -11.44 -1.72
CA VAL A 158 -7.84 -11.02 -0.74
C VAL A 158 -8.41 -11.16 0.67
N PRO A 159 -7.75 -11.90 1.58
CA PRO A 159 -8.19 -12.03 2.97
C PRO A 159 -7.82 -10.79 3.80
N LEU A 160 -8.40 -10.66 5.00
CA LEU A 160 -8.01 -9.62 5.98
C LEU A 160 -6.55 -9.79 6.41
N PHE A 161 -6.12 -11.05 6.60
CA PHE A 161 -4.75 -11.40 6.95
C PHE A 161 -4.19 -12.36 5.90
N GLU A 162 -3.08 -11.99 5.29
CA GLU A 162 -2.41 -12.77 4.25
C GLU A 162 -0.96 -13.02 4.64
N ALA A 163 -0.53 -14.29 4.61
CA ALA A 163 0.86 -14.63 4.81
C ALA A 163 1.72 -14.20 3.63
N GLU A 164 2.90 -13.64 3.92
CA GLU A 164 3.89 -13.25 2.94
C GLU A 164 5.30 -13.57 3.46
N GLY A 165 5.83 -14.73 3.08
CA GLY A 165 7.10 -15.20 3.63
C GLY A 165 7.02 -15.32 5.15
N ASP A 166 7.84 -14.55 5.85
CA ASP A 166 7.89 -14.46 7.32
C ASP A 166 7.03 -13.33 7.90
N ARG A 167 6.23 -12.64 7.06
CA ARG A 167 5.40 -11.48 7.43
C ARG A 167 3.93 -11.75 7.23
N VAL A 168 3.10 -10.89 7.83
CA VAL A 168 1.65 -10.87 7.60
C VAL A 168 1.24 -9.54 6.96
N LYS A 169 0.49 -9.62 5.85
CA LYS A 169 -0.24 -8.46 5.30
C LYS A 169 -1.58 -8.34 5.99
N VAL A 170 -1.89 -7.13 6.47
CA VAL A 170 -3.18 -6.78 7.06
C VAL A 170 -3.94 -5.89 6.07
N ASN A 171 -5.14 -6.34 5.66
CA ASN A 171 -5.97 -5.68 4.64
C ASN A 171 -7.28 -5.16 5.24
N PRO A 172 -7.28 -4.12 6.08
CA PRO A 172 -8.44 -3.74 6.87
C PRO A 172 -9.61 -3.20 6.05
N LEU A 173 -9.35 -2.76 4.81
CA LEU A 173 -10.36 -2.21 3.91
C LEU A 173 -10.83 -3.21 2.83
N VAL A 174 -10.46 -4.49 2.94
CA VAL A 174 -10.74 -5.47 1.87
C VAL A 174 -12.24 -5.58 1.53
N GLY A 175 -13.11 -5.53 2.53
CA GLY A 175 -14.57 -5.58 2.37
C GLY A 175 -15.25 -4.23 2.10
N TRP A 176 -14.49 -3.13 2.00
CA TRP A 176 -15.06 -1.81 1.75
C TRP A 176 -15.42 -1.63 0.28
N SER A 177 -16.58 -1.01 0.03
CA SER A 177 -16.98 -0.55 -1.30
C SER A 177 -16.40 0.83 -1.64
N ALA A 178 -16.54 1.25 -2.90
CA ALA A 178 -16.20 2.61 -3.31
C ALA A 178 -17.07 3.66 -2.57
N THR A 179 -18.32 3.34 -2.28
CA THR A 179 -19.24 4.21 -1.52
C THR A 179 -18.76 4.40 -0.09
N ASP A 180 -18.33 3.31 0.59
CA ASP A 180 -17.81 3.39 1.97
C ASP A 180 -16.62 4.34 2.06
N LEU A 181 -15.71 4.31 1.06
CA LEU A 181 -14.56 5.21 1.01
C LEU A 181 -14.96 6.67 0.85
N ILE A 182 -15.89 6.95 -0.09
CA ILE A 182 -16.39 8.31 -0.35
C ILE A 182 -17.08 8.86 0.89
N ASP A 183 -17.94 8.08 1.51
CA ASP A 183 -18.69 8.48 2.71
C ASP A 183 -17.76 8.73 3.89
N TYR A 184 -16.74 7.88 4.06
CA TYR A 184 -15.73 8.10 5.09
C TYR A 184 -14.92 9.39 4.85
N ILE A 185 -14.42 9.61 3.62
CA ILE A 185 -13.69 10.82 3.25
C ILE A 185 -14.52 12.07 3.55
N ARG A 186 -15.80 12.05 3.16
CA ARG A 186 -16.73 13.15 3.38
C ARG A 186 -17.00 13.38 4.87
N ALA A 187 -17.32 12.32 5.61
CA ALA A 187 -17.64 12.39 7.04
C ALA A 187 -16.46 12.89 7.87
N ALA A 188 -15.24 12.50 7.54
CA ALA A 188 -14.02 12.92 8.21
C ALA A 188 -13.43 14.25 7.68
N GLY A 189 -14.05 14.88 6.68
CA GLY A 189 -13.56 16.14 6.10
C GLY A 189 -12.16 16.03 5.50
N LEU A 190 -11.82 14.86 4.91
CA LEU A 190 -10.48 14.62 4.38
C LEU A 190 -10.31 15.23 2.98
N PRO A 191 -9.14 15.78 2.66
CA PRO A 191 -8.89 16.35 1.34
C PRO A 191 -8.82 15.25 0.28
N PRO A 192 -9.47 15.40 -0.88
CA PRO A 192 -9.29 14.49 -2.00
C PRO A 192 -7.94 14.73 -2.67
N HIS A 193 -7.37 13.68 -3.28
CA HIS A 193 -6.17 13.84 -4.09
C HIS A 193 -6.42 14.77 -5.29
N PRO A 194 -5.56 15.79 -5.56
CA PRO A 194 -5.82 16.82 -6.59
C PRO A 194 -6.04 16.28 -8.01
N LEU A 195 -5.43 15.14 -8.34
CA LEU A 195 -5.57 14.51 -9.65
C LEU A 195 -6.94 13.85 -9.87
N VAL A 196 -7.71 13.55 -8.82
CA VAL A 196 -9.04 12.95 -8.95
C VAL A 196 -9.95 13.89 -9.74
N ALA A 197 -9.97 15.18 -9.42
CA ALA A 197 -10.73 16.19 -10.16
C ALA A 197 -10.23 16.39 -11.60
N LYS A 198 -9.02 15.95 -11.92
CA LYS A 198 -8.41 16.00 -13.24
C LYS A 198 -8.65 14.73 -14.08
N GLY A 199 -9.47 13.79 -13.59
CA GLY A 199 -9.82 12.54 -14.28
C GLY A 199 -8.85 11.38 -14.04
N PHE A 200 -8.15 11.36 -12.90
CA PHE A 200 -7.27 10.26 -12.50
C PHE A 200 -7.81 9.57 -11.23
N PRO A 201 -8.79 8.67 -11.34
CA PRO A 201 -9.39 8.00 -10.18
C PRO A 201 -8.48 6.95 -9.54
N SER A 202 -7.48 6.46 -10.27
CA SER A 202 -6.45 5.54 -9.77
C SER A 202 -5.07 6.08 -10.14
N ILE A 203 -4.22 6.34 -9.15
CA ILE A 203 -2.96 7.07 -9.31
C ILE A 203 -1.78 6.16 -8.96
N GLY A 204 -0.73 6.24 -9.77
CA GLY A 204 0.57 5.59 -9.56
C GLY A 204 1.69 6.44 -10.15
N CYS A 205 2.73 5.80 -10.70
CA CYS A 205 3.78 6.54 -11.41
C CYS A 205 3.21 7.32 -12.60
N LEU A 206 3.71 8.53 -12.83
CA LEU A 206 3.32 9.42 -13.92
C LEU A 206 3.32 8.71 -15.29
N PRO A 207 4.39 8.01 -15.71
CA PRO A 207 4.43 7.38 -17.04
C PRO A 207 3.49 6.17 -17.18
N CYS A 208 2.97 5.64 -16.06
CA CYS A 208 2.09 4.47 -16.03
C CYS A 208 0.64 4.81 -15.68
N THR A 209 0.26 6.10 -15.70
CA THR A 209 -1.07 6.55 -15.29
C THR A 209 -1.61 7.57 -16.28
N SER A 210 -2.77 7.29 -16.86
CA SER A 210 -3.48 8.18 -17.78
C SER A 210 -4.88 8.50 -17.26
N ARG A 211 -5.50 9.52 -17.84
CA ARG A 211 -6.89 9.90 -17.52
C ARG A 211 -7.85 8.79 -17.94
N VAL A 212 -8.96 8.71 -17.22
CA VAL A 212 -10.05 7.77 -17.46
C VAL A 212 -11.27 8.56 -17.93
N ALA A 213 -11.92 8.07 -18.97
CA ALA A 213 -13.15 8.68 -19.47
C ALA A 213 -14.33 8.39 -18.52
N PRO A 214 -15.38 9.23 -18.51
CA PRO A 214 -16.59 8.95 -17.75
C PRO A 214 -17.19 7.59 -18.13
N GLY A 215 -17.44 6.73 -17.12
CA GLY A 215 -17.98 5.39 -17.30
C GLY A 215 -16.96 4.28 -17.57
N GLU A 216 -15.69 4.60 -17.76
CA GLU A 216 -14.63 3.58 -17.80
C GLU A 216 -14.34 3.05 -16.38
N ASP A 217 -13.75 1.86 -16.31
CA ASP A 217 -13.20 1.32 -15.06
C ASP A 217 -12.21 2.31 -14.44
N PRO A 218 -12.31 2.63 -13.13
CA PRO A 218 -11.41 3.57 -12.47
C PRO A 218 -9.92 3.25 -12.63
N ARG A 219 -9.56 2.00 -12.87
CA ARG A 219 -8.19 1.56 -13.10
C ARG A 219 -7.78 1.45 -14.57
N ALA A 220 -8.70 1.70 -15.53
CA ALA A 220 -8.41 1.67 -16.98
C ALA A 220 -7.26 2.60 -17.39
N GLY A 221 -6.99 3.64 -16.59
CA GLY A 221 -5.85 4.53 -16.79
C GLY A 221 -4.49 3.95 -16.38
N ARG A 222 -4.44 2.81 -15.67
CA ARG A 222 -3.21 2.18 -15.21
C ARG A 222 -2.67 1.25 -16.29
N TRP A 223 -1.40 1.46 -16.68
CA TRP A 223 -0.73 0.69 -17.73
C TRP A 223 -1.58 0.54 -19.02
N ARG A 224 -2.31 1.61 -19.40
CA ARG A 224 -3.19 1.59 -20.56
C ARG A 224 -2.49 1.06 -21.82
N GLY A 225 -3.13 0.12 -22.50
CA GLY A 225 -2.57 -0.55 -23.68
C GLY A 225 -1.57 -1.66 -23.39
N ARG A 226 -1.44 -2.09 -22.13
CA ARG A 226 -0.57 -3.19 -21.71
C ARG A 226 -1.36 -4.29 -21.00
N THR A 227 -0.81 -5.50 -20.98
CA THR A 227 -1.41 -6.64 -20.27
C THR A 227 -1.22 -6.58 -18.74
N LYS A 228 -0.37 -5.66 -18.23
CA LYS A 228 -0.05 -5.48 -16.82
C LYS A 228 -1.24 -4.88 -16.05
N SER A 229 -1.59 -5.47 -14.92
CA SER A 229 -2.66 -5.01 -14.01
C SER A 229 -2.20 -4.64 -12.61
N GLU A 230 -1.02 -5.13 -12.18
CA GLU A 230 -0.45 -4.90 -10.84
C GLU A 230 1.05 -4.57 -10.92
N CYS A 231 1.56 -3.90 -9.89
CA CYS A 231 2.95 -3.43 -9.86
C CYS A 231 3.96 -4.41 -9.22
N GLY A 232 3.53 -5.61 -8.86
CA GLY A 232 4.41 -6.63 -8.28
C GLY A 232 4.50 -6.64 -6.75
N ILE A 233 4.30 -5.52 -6.06
CA ILE A 233 4.42 -5.46 -4.58
C ILE A 233 3.43 -6.35 -3.81
N HIS A 234 2.45 -6.95 -4.49
CA HIS A 234 1.45 -7.84 -3.90
C HIS A 234 1.42 -9.22 -4.54
N THR A 235 2.22 -9.50 -5.54
CA THR A 235 2.16 -10.75 -6.33
C THR A 235 3.23 -11.77 -5.96
N GLU A 236 4.35 -11.29 -5.40
CA GLU A 236 5.49 -12.12 -5.00
C GLU A 236 5.79 -11.87 -3.51
N PRO A 237 6.30 -12.87 -2.77
CA PRO A 237 6.89 -12.62 -1.46
C PRO A 237 8.01 -11.59 -1.59
N LEU A 238 7.97 -10.55 -0.75
CA LEU A 238 9.03 -9.55 -0.69
C LEU A 238 10.26 -10.16 0.02
N ASN A 239 11.04 -10.95 -0.72
CA ASN A 239 12.29 -11.51 -0.21
C ASN A 239 13.33 -10.40 -0.13
N VAL A 240 13.84 -10.15 1.06
CA VAL A 240 15.11 -9.44 1.23
C VAL A 240 16.17 -10.41 0.73
N GLY A 241 16.87 -10.07 -0.36
CA GLY A 241 17.87 -10.93 -0.98
C GLY A 241 18.81 -11.48 0.07
N GLN A 242 18.92 -12.80 0.13
CA GLN A 242 20.05 -13.51 0.69
C GLN A 242 21.15 -13.48 -0.37
N ASP A 243 21.71 -12.30 -0.59
CA ASP A 243 23.00 -12.23 -1.27
C ASP A 243 24.08 -12.16 -0.21
N ILE A 244 24.73 -13.30 -0.07
CA ILE A 244 25.98 -13.51 0.70
C ILE A 244 27.13 -12.99 -0.16
#